data_0e7cf75b976eff728d83842492daeceb
#
_entry.id   0e7cf75b976eff728d83842492daeceb
#
_cell.length_a   1.000
_cell.length_b   1.000
_cell.length_c   1.000
_cell.angle_alpha   90.00
_cell.angle_beta   90.00
_cell.angle_gamma   90.00
#
_symmetry.space_group_name_H-M   'P 1'
#
loop_
_entity.id
_entity.type
_entity.pdbx_description
1 polymer ?
#
loop_
_entity_poly.entity_id
_entity_poly.type
_entity_poly.pdbx_seq_one_letter_code
_entity_poly.pdbx_strand_id
1 'polypeptide(L)'
;MKSGFYLIFCSLIFVCCSKDEKAGLYDFIQVPFGFDKPKIPADNELTEDRIKLGKLLFYDKLMSRDTSLSCASCHKPELAFTDGLPKSVGIDGKFVMRNASTLTNVIYNPYLLSEGGVPTLEQQILVPIMEHNEFDTNILILAERLNNRKDIIDLSLKAYGRPPDPYVITRAIAAFERTII
;
A
#
# COMPACT_ATOMS: atom_id res chain seq x y z
N MET A 1 72.19 -24.65 -20.79
CA MET A 1 71.26 -23.57 -21.10
C MET A 1 69.85 -24.16 -20.94
N LYS A 2 69.13 -23.87 -19.80
CA LYS A 2 67.75 -24.30 -19.52
C LYS A 2 66.84 -23.11 -19.78
N SER A 3 66.03 -23.19 -20.83
CA SER A 3 65.02 -22.17 -21.18
C SER A 3 63.78 -22.47 -20.37
N GLY A 4 63.42 -21.57 -19.44
CA GLY A 4 62.19 -21.65 -18.66
C GLY A 4 61.05 -20.95 -19.41
N PHE A 5 59.98 -21.68 -19.68
CA PHE A 5 58.78 -21.22 -20.31
C PHE A 5 57.82 -20.75 -19.23
N TYR A 6 57.58 -19.44 -19.09
CA TYR A 6 56.56 -18.88 -18.16
C TYR A 6 55.22 -18.80 -18.87
N LEU A 7 54.27 -19.63 -18.47
CA LEU A 7 52.87 -19.54 -18.84
C LEU A 7 52.19 -18.43 -18.02
N ILE A 8 51.86 -17.34 -18.71
CA ILE A 8 51.04 -16.26 -18.11
C ILE A 8 49.58 -16.69 -18.19
N PHE A 9 49.01 -16.97 -16.98
CA PHE A 9 47.59 -17.30 -16.83
C PHE A 9 46.81 -15.98 -16.75
N CYS A 10 46.15 -15.62 -17.85
CA CYS A 10 45.31 -14.43 -17.94
C CYS A 10 43.94 -14.76 -17.36
N SER A 11 43.70 -14.42 -16.09
CA SER A 11 42.40 -14.58 -15.44
C SER A 11 41.43 -13.54 -15.96
N LEU A 12 40.49 -13.94 -16.82
CA LEU A 12 39.36 -13.13 -17.25
C LEU A 12 38.35 -13.03 -16.07
N ILE A 13 38.36 -11.86 -15.43
CA ILE A 13 37.34 -11.51 -14.45
C ILE A 13 36.05 -11.13 -15.19
N PHE A 14 35.08 -12.04 -15.26
CA PHE A 14 33.74 -11.69 -15.69
C PHE A 14 33.06 -10.82 -14.62
N VAL A 15 33.07 -9.51 -14.81
CA VAL A 15 32.21 -8.60 -14.06
C VAL A 15 30.79 -8.82 -14.58
N CYS A 16 30.03 -9.63 -13.88
CA CYS A 16 28.59 -9.76 -14.09
C CYS A 16 27.94 -8.46 -13.61
N CYS A 17 27.73 -7.51 -14.51
CA CYS A 17 26.82 -6.37 -14.25
C CYS A 17 25.39 -6.93 -14.21
N SER A 18 24.88 -7.25 -13.02
CA SER A 18 23.46 -7.36 -12.81
C SER A 18 22.87 -5.96 -13.02
N LYS A 19 22.25 -5.73 -14.16
CA LYS A 19 21.32 -4.60 -14.30
C LYS A 19 20.18 -4.89 -13.34
N ASP A 20 20.05 -4.11 -12.27
CA ASP A 20 18.80 -4.03 -11.52
C ASP A 20 17.74 -3.51 -12.49
N GLU A 21 17.04 -4.42 -13.13
CA GLU A 21 15.90 -4.10 -13.97
C GLU A 21 14.83 -3.54 -13.05
N LYS A 22 14.55 -2.25 -13.18
CA LYS A 22 13.46 -1.63 -12.40
C LYS A 22 12.17 -2.36 -12.76
N ALA A 23 11.46 -2.85 -11.73
CA ALA A 23 10.17 -3.49 -11.90
C ALA A 23 9.26 -2.63 -12.79
N GLY A 24 8.60 -3.26 -13.76
CA GLY A 24 7.65 -2.58 -14.62
C GLY A 24 6.42 -2.12 -13.84
N LEU A 25 5.74 -1.10 -14.34
CA LEU A 25 4.57 -0.49 -13.68
C LEU A 25 3.47 -1.50 -13.30
N TYR A 26 3.36 -2.61 -14.05
CA TYR A 26 2.33 -3.64 -13.85
C TYR A 26 2.86 -4.95 -13.26
N ASP A 27 4.12 -5.03 -12.86
CA ASP A 27 4.69 -6.28 -12.32
C ASP A 27 4.05 -6.68 -10.98
N PHE A 28 3.42 -5.71 -10.30
CA PHE A 28 2.72 -5.91 -9.04
C PHE A 28 1.22 -6.18 -9.18
N ILE A 29 0.69 -6.18 -10.41
CA ILE A 29 -0.74 -6.36 -10.68
C ILE A 29 -0.93 -7.51 -11.65
N GLN A 30 -1.62 -8.55 -11.22
CA GLN A 30 -2.06 -9.61 -12.13
C GLN A 30 -3.36 -9.17 -12.83
N VAL A 31 -3.24 -8.53 -14.01
CA VAL A 31 -4.40 -8.09 -14.80
C VAL A 31 -5.29 -9.29 -15.13
N PRO A 32 -6.57 -9.31 -14.72
CA PRO A 32 -7.46 -10.43 -15.00
C PRO A 32 -7.71 -10.60 -16.50
N PHE A 33 -7.92 -11.84 -16.95
CA PHE A 33 -8.23 -12.12 -18.35
C PHE A 33 -9.47 -11.34 -18.82
N GLY A 34 -9.34 -10.63 -19.94
CA GLY A 34 -10.42 -9.81 -20.50
C GLY A 34 -10.53 -8.40 -19.93
N PHE A 35 -9.68 -8.02 -18.97
CA PHE A 35 -9.63 -6.66 -18.46
C PHE A 35 -8.53 -5.86 -19.15
N ASP A 36 -8.77 -4.57 -19.36
CA ASP A 36 -7.73 -3.64 -19.80
C ASP A 36 -6.70 -3.40 -18.68
N LYS A 37 -5.51 -2.92 -19.05
CA LYS A 37 -4.52 -2.46 -18.06
C LYS A 37 -5.10 -1.28 -17.28
N PRO A 38 -5.13 -1.33 -15.94
CA PRO A 38 -5.72 -0.28 -15.13
C PRO A 38 -4.89 1.01 -15.18
N LYS A 39 -5.52 2.15 -14.96
CA LYS A 39 -4.81 3.43 -14.86
C LYS A 39 -4.11 3.55 -13.52
N ILE A 40 -2.80 3.73 -13.54
CA ILE A 40 -1.98 4.01 -12.36
C ILE A 40 -1.61 5.49 -12.37
N PRO A 41 -1.91 6.24 -11.29
CA PRO A 41 -1.55 7.66 -11.21
C PRO A 41 -0.03 7.87 -11.31
N ALA A 42 0.41 8.83 -12.13
CA ALA A 42 1.83 9.13 -12.28
C ALA A 42 2.49 9.64 -10.99
N ASP A 43 1.72 10.27 -10.09
CA ASP A 43 2.18 10.74 -8.79
C ASP A 43 2.15 9.65 -7.71
N ASN A 44 1.64 8.44 -8.03
CA ASN A 44 1.61 7.28 -7.15
C ASN A 44 1.86 5.96 -7.92
N GLU A 45 2.96 5.90 -8.67
CA GLU A 45 3.42 4.68 -9.33
C GLU A 45 3.61 3.54 -8.32
N LEU A 46 3.32 2.31 -8.75
CA LEU A 46 3.51 1.14 -7.91
C LEU A 46 4.99 0.78 -7.83
N THR A 47 5.49 0.70 -6.61
CA THR A 47 6.81 0.16 -6.29
C THR A 47 6.70 -0.80 -5.11
N GLU A 48 7.63 -1.72 -4.98
CA GLU A 48 7.64 -2.68 -3.89
C GLU A 48 7.59 -1.99 -2.52
N ASP A 49 8.38 -0.94 -2.31
CA ASP A 49 8.43 -0.22 -1.03
C ASP A 49 7.12 0.52 -0.73
N ARG A 50 6.46 1.11 -1.74
CA ARG A 50 5.15 1.77 -1.57
C ARG A 50 4.06 0.76 -1.20
N ILE A 51 4.00 -0.37 -1.89
CA ILE A 51 3.06 -1.46 -1.62
C ILE A 51 3.32 -2.03 -0.22
N LYS A 52 4.58 -2.26 0.14
CA LYS A 52 4.97 -2.80 1.45
C LYS A 52 4.58 -1.85 2.58
N LEU A 53 4.83 -0.55 2.43
CA LEU A 53 4.39 0.46 3.40
C LEU A 53 2.87 0.49 3.50
N GLY A 54 2.16 0.50 2.37
CA GLY A 54 0.70 0.48 2.33
C GLY A 54 0.12 -0.75 3.02
N LYS A 55 0.67 -1.92 2.76
CA LYS A 55 0.29 -3.15 3.44
C LYS A 55 0.52 -3.07 4.95
N LEU A 56 1.69 -2.56 5.39
CA LEU A 56 1.97 -2.38 6.80
C LEU A 56 0.91 -1.48 7.46
N LEU A 57 0.62 -0.31 6.87
CA LEU A 57 -0.38 0.62 7.39
C LEU A 57 -1.80 0.04 7.37
N PHE A 58 -2.17 -0.70 6.33
CA PHE A 58 -3.49 -1.33 6.20
C PHE A 58 -3.81 -2.30 7.34
N TYR A 59 -2.80 -2.97 7.87
CA TYR A 59 -2.94 -3.90 9.01
C TYR A 59 -2.59 -3.28 10.37
N ASP A 60 -2.08 -2.05 10.42
CA ASP A 60 -1.66 -1.42 11.66
C ASP A 60 -2.84 -0.79 12.40
N LYS A 61 -3.04 -1.20 13.65
CA LYS A 61 -4.11 -0.68 14.50
C LYS A 61 -3.87 0.75 15.00
N LEU A 62 -2.66 1.30 14.83
CA LEU A 62 -2.40 2.72 15.09
C LEU A 62 -3.27 3.65 14.24
N MET A 63 -3.91 3.11 13.18
CA MET A 63 -4.79 3.86 12.29
C MET A 63 -6.03 4.42 12.98
N SER A 64 -6.55 3.79 14.05
CA SER A 64 -7.71 4.29 14.79
C SER A 64 -7.32 5.10 16.02
N ARG A 65 -8.27 5.90 16.53
CA ARG A 65 -8.07 6.78 17.71
C ARG A 65 -7.53 6.04 18.92
N ASP A 66 -8.09 4.88 19.23
CA ASP A 66 -7.80 4.05 20.41
C ASP A 66 -6.89 2.85 20.10
N THR A 67 -6.36 2.78 18.88
CA THR A 67 -5.51 1.66 18.42
C THR A 67 -6.20 0.29 18.43
N SER A 68 -7.52 0.23 18.34
CA SER A 68 -8.31 -1.00 18.34
C SER A 68 -8.50 -1.57 16.92
N LEU A 69 -8.59 -0.69 15.91
CA LEU A 69 -8.98 -1.02 14.54
C LEU A 69 -7.89 -0.67 13.51
N SER A 70 -7.88 -1.45 12.45
CA SER A 70 -7.13 -1.22 11.21
C SER A 70 -8.07 -1.38 10.01
N CYS A 71 -7.62 -1.05 8.79
CA CYS A 71 -8.40 -1.32 7.57
C CYS A 71 -8.78 -2.80 7.47
N ALA A 72 -7.85 -3.70 7.83
CA ALA A 72 -8.08 -5.15 7.85
C ALA A 72 -9.14 -5.61 8.85
N SER A 73 -9.56 -4.78 9.80
CA SER A 73 -10.64 -5.13 10.74
C SER A 73 -11.98 -5.29 10.02
N CYS A 74 -12.22 -4.47 8.98
CA CYS A 74 -13.44 -4.50 8.16
C CYS A 74 -13.18 -5.06 6.76
N HIS A 75 -11.96 -5.00 6.25
CA HIS A 75 -11.59 -5.53 4.93
C HIS A 75 -10.75 -6.80 5.08
N LYS A 76 -11.44 -7.93 5.32
CA LYS A 76 -10.84 -9.24 5.61
C LYS A 76 -10.53 -10.00 4.33
N PRO A 77 -9.27 -10.41 4.07
CA PRO A 77 -8.89 -11.11 2.85
C PRO A 77 -9.73 -12.36 2.57
N GLU A 78 -10.04 -13.13 3.61
CA GLU A 78 -10.83 -14.37 3.53
C GLU A 78 -12.29 -14.14 3.13
N LEU A 79 -12.77 -12.90 3.20
CA LEU A 79 -14.11 -12.49 2.79
C LEU A 79 -14.06 -11.54 1.56
N ALA A 80 -13.09 -11.73 0.67
CA ALA A 80 -12.86 -10.85 -0.47
C ALA A 80 -12.70 -9.37 -0.06
N PHE A 81 -12.02 -9.12 1.05
CA PHE A 81 -11.82 -7.79 1.64
C PHE A 81 -13.13 -7.06 1.98
N THR A 82 -14.13 -7.79 2.49
CA THR A 82 -15.28 -7.26 3.22
C THR A 82 -15.27 -7.81 4.65
N ASP A 83 -16.26 -7.47 5.47
CA ASP A 83 -16.49 -8.12 6.78
C ASP A 83 -17.72 -9.05 6.78
N GLY A 84 -18.48 -9.07 5.68
CA GLY A 84 -19.69 -9.88 5.54
C GLY A 84 -20.88 -9.36 6.36
N LEU A 85 -20.78 -8.17 6.96
CA LEU A 85 -21.83 -7.58 7.79
C LEU A 85 -22.63 -6.52 7.03
N PRO A 86 -23.93 -6.36 7.29
CA PRO A 86 -24.72 -5.27 6.69
C PRO A 86 -24.28 -3.87 7.17
N LYS A 87 -23.66 -3.78 8.34
CA LYS A 87 -22.97 -2.61 8.87
C LYS A 87 -21.78 -3.08 9.67
N SER A 88 -20.60 -2.56 9.34
CA SER A 88 -19.37 -2.89 10.06
C SER A 88 -19.40 -2.36 11.50
N VAL A 89 -18.58 -2.94 12.36
CA VAL A 89 -18.40 -2.48 13.73
C VAL A 89 -17.13 -1.65 13.79
N GLY A 90 -17.28 -0.38 14.10
CA GLY A 90 -16.18 0.55 14.23
C GLY A 90 -15.74 0.77 15.67
N ILE A 91 -15.14 1.94 15.91
CA ILE A 91 -14.60 2.32 17.22
C ILE A 91 -15.70 2.32 18.30
N ASP A 92 -15.30 2.03 19.54
CA ASP A 92 -16.22 1.94 20.69
C ASP A 92 -17.38 0.93 20.50
N GLY A 93 -17.27 0.00 19.54
CA GLY A 93 -18.34 -0.95 19.19
C GLY A 93 -19.53 -0.33 18.46
N LYS A 94 -19.39 0.88 17.94
CA LYS A 94 -20.45 1.58 17.20
C LYS A 94 -20.59 0.98 15.81
N PHE A 95 -21.83 0.93 15.30
CA PHE A 95 -22.05 0.56 13.92
C PHE A 95 -21.75 1.73 12.98
N VAL A 96 -20.97 1.45 11.93
CA VAL A 96 -20.78 2.40 10.85
C VAL A 96 -22.04 2.51 9.99
N MET A 97 -22.14 3.55 9.18
CA MET A 97 -23.37 3.82 8.41
C MET A 97 -23.63 2.76 7.33
N ARG A 98 -22.61 2.05 6.87
CA ARG A 98 -22.65 1.12 5.73
C ARG A 98 -21.87 -0.16 6.00
N ASN A 99 -22.01 -1.13 5.08
CA ASN A 99 -21.15 -2.31 5.01
C ASN A 99 -19.77 -1.93 4.46
N ALA A 100 -18.76 -2.72 4.80
CA ALA A 100 -17.46 -2.68 4.15
C ALA A 100 -17.59 -3.22 2.72
N SER A 101 -17.34 -2.36 1.73
CA SER A 101 -17.28 -2.76 0.32
C SER A 101 -16.08 -3.68 0.08
N THR A 102 -16.17 -4.60 -0.87
CA THR A 102 -15.01 -5.36 -1.32
C THR A 102 -13.92 -4.42 -1.88
N LEU A 103 -12.66 -4.74 -1.60
CA LEU A 103 -11.52 -4.10 -2.25
C LEU A 103 -11.00 -4.92 -3.43
N THR A 104 -11.54 -6.13 -3.67
CA THR A 104 -11.14 -6.94 -4.83
C THR A 104 -11.44 -6.18 -6.11
N ASN A 105 -10.41 -6.03 -6.94
CA ASN A 105 -10.49 -5.26 -8.19
C ASN A 105 -10.82 -3.77 -8.02
N VAL A 106 -10.60 -3.19 -6.84
CA VAL A 106 -10.94 -1.79 -6.56
C VAL A 106 -10.27 -0.79 -7.52
N ILE A 107 -9.11 -1.15 -8.07
CA ILE A 107 -8.39 -0.33 -9.07
C ILE A 107 -9.20 -0.05 -10.35
N TYR A 108 -10.21 -0.88 -10.64
CA TYR A 108 -11.09 -0.74 -11.81
C TYR A 108 -12.37 0.05 -11.51
N ASN A 109 -12.64 0.36 -10.25
CA ASN A 109 -13.83 1.09 -9.86
C ASN A 109 -13.73 2.55 -10.33
N PRO A 110 -14.66 3.03 -11.18
CA PRO A 110 -14.65 4.40 -11.65
C PRO A 110 -15.06 5.41 -10.58
N TYR A 111 -15.77 4.93 -9.56
CA TYR A 111 -16.26 5.72 -8.43
C TYR A 111 -16.07 4.92 -7.14
N LEU A 112 -15.75 5.62 -6.07
CA LEU A 112 -15.51 5.05 -4.75
C LEU A 112 -16.58 5.51 -3.78
N LEU A 113 -16.81 4.72 -2.73
CA LEU A 113 -17.98 4.78 -1.85
C LEU A 113 -19.29 4.43 -2.57
N SER A 114 -20.32 4.08 -1.82
CA SER A 114 -21.62 3.66 -2.38
C SER A 114 -22.30 4.78 -3.19
N GLU A 115 -22.02 6.04 -2.84
CA GLU A 115 -22.58 7.23 -3.51
C GLU A 115 -21.69 7.74 -4.66
N GLY A 116 -20.51 7.19 -4.87
CA GLY A 116 -19.62 7.65 -5.93
C GLY A 116 -19.02 9.04 -5.71
N GLY A 117 -19.03 9.53 -4.48
CA GLY A 117 -18.61 10.90 -4.15
C GLY A 117 -17.11 11.16 -4.15
N VAL A 118 -16.27 10.11 -4.29
CA VAL A 118 -14.82 10.21 -4.18
C VAL A 118 -14.13 9.64 -5.42
N PRO A 119 -13.32 10.43 -6.13
CA PRO A 119 -12.76 10.05 -7.43
C PRO A 119 -11.48 9.20 -7.36
N THR A 120 -10.75 9.19 -6.23
CA THR A 120 -9.47 8.47 -6.12
C THR A 120 -9.35 7.68 -4.82
N LEU A 121 -8.58 6.59 -4.83
CA LEU A 121 -8.30 5.80 -3.61
C LEU A 121 -7.59 6.65 -2.54
N GLU A 122 -6.68 7.53 -2.95
CA GLU A 122 -5.98 8.43 -2.03
C GLU A 122 -6.92 9.35 -1.25
N GLN A 123 -8.01 9.78 -1.88
CA GLN A 123 -9.03 10.60 -1.20
C GLN A 123 -9.99 9.73 -0.39
N GLN A 124 -10.32 8.53 -0.89
CA GLN A 124 -11.22 7.61 -0.20
C GLN A 124 -10.68 7.23 1.18
N ILE A 125 -9.39 7.00 1.31
CA ILE A 125 -8.74 6.62 2.57
C ILE A 125 -8.94 7.66 3.70
N LEU A 126 -9.14 8.93 3.36
CA LEU A 126 -9.42 9.98 4.35
C LEU A 126 -10.80 9.80 5.02
N VAL A 127 -11.75 9.18 4.32
CA VAL A 127 -13.13 9.02 4.81
C VAL A 127 -13.17 8.16 6.09
N PRO A 128 -12.72 6.89 6.10
CA PRO A 128 -12.74 6.06 7.30
C PRO A 128 -11.85 6.61 8.42
N ILE A 129 -10.76 7.30 8.09
CA ILE A 129 -9.87 7.89 9.10
C ILE A 129 -10.61 8.95 9.92
N MET A 130 -11.40 9.81 9.27
CA MET A 130 -12.07 10.93 9.91
C MET A 130 -13.49 10.61 10.39
N GLU A 131 -14.09 9.49 9.96
CA GLU A 131 -15.45 9.12 10.34
C GLU A 131 -15.52 8.72 11.80
N HIS A 132 -16.39 9.40 12.58
CA HIS A 132 -16.52 9.22 14.03
C HIS A 132 -16.92 7.82 14.49
N ASN A 133 -17.61 7.07 13.65
CA ASN A 133 -18.00 5.70 13.94
C ASN A 133 -17.02 4.66 13.36
N GLU A 134 -15.97 5.09 12.64
CA GLU A 134 -14.93 4.21 12.06
C GLU A 134 -13.63 4.36 12.85
N PHE A 135 -12.66 5.14 12.37
CA PHE A 135 -11.38 5.30 13.07
C PHE A 135 -11.35 6.49 14.03
N ASP A 136 -12.22 7.47 13.85
CA ASP A 136 -12.39 8.66 14.71
C ASP A 136 -11.04 9.33 15.03
N THR A 137 -10.23 9.60 14.03
CA THR A 137 -8.95 10.27 14.18
C THR A 137 -8.73 11.33 13.11
N ASN A 138 -7.71 12.14 13.31
CA ASN A 138 -7.27 13.14 12.32
C ASN A 138 -6.01 12.64 11.62
N ILE A 139 -5.94 12.83 10.32
CA ILE A 139 -4.78 12.38 9.50
C ILE A 139 -3.46 13.02 9.95
N LEU A 140 -3.46 14.23 10.51
CA LEU A 140 -2.27 14.89 11.05
C LEU A 140 -1.83 14.24 12.36
N ILE A 141 -2.77 13.92 13.26
CA ILE A 141 -2.49 13.19 14.51
C ILE A 141 -1.96 11.79 14.18
N LEU A 142 -2.55 11.14 13.18
CA LEU A 142 -2.07 9.85 12.70
C LEU A 142 -0.63 9.93 12.18
N ALA A 143 -0.30 10.95 11.39
CA ALA A 143 1.05 11.18 10.91
C ALA A 143 2.05 11.36 12.07
N GLU A 144 1.69 12.11 13.11
CA GLU A 144 2.52 12.27 14.32
C GLU A 144 2.76 10.94 15.03
N ARG A 145 1.73 10.08 15.17
CA ARG A 145 1.88 8.74 15.77
C ARG A 145 2.84 7.87 14.98
N LEU A 146 2.69 7.85 13.66
CA LEU A 146 3.52 7.04 12.77
C LEU A 146 4.99 7.52 12.77
N ASN A 147 5.24 8.79 13.00
CA ASN A 147 6.58 9.35 13.17
C ASN A 147 7.27 8.96 14.48
N ASN A 148 6.61 8.21 15.37
CA ASN A 148 7.23 7.57 16.53
C ASN A 148 7.67 6.12 16.26
N ARG A 149 7.46 5.62 15.04
CA ARG A 149 7.78 4.26 14.61
C ARG A 149 8.92 4.28 13.60
N LYS A 150 10.10 3.86 14.05
CA LYS A 150 11.30 3.86 13.20
C LYS A 150 11.16 2.99 11.95
N ASP A 151 10.54 1.84 12.06
CA ASP A 151 10.28 0.92 10.94
C ASP A 151 9.41 1.56 9.85
N ILE A 152 8.39 2.33 10.24
CA ILE A 152 7.52 3.08 9.33
C ILE A 152 8.27 4.26 8.71
N ILE A 153 9.06 5.01 9.50
CA ILE A 153 9.87 6.12 8.98
C ILE A 153 10.86 5.62 7.94
N ASP A 154 11.62 4.57 8.25
CA ASP A 154 12.65 4.02 7.35
C ASP A 154 12.01 3.56 6.03
N LEU A 155 10.86 2.89 6.08
CA LEU A 155 10.14 2.44 4.89
C LEU A 155 9.52 3.61 4.12
N SER A 156 9.00 4.62 4.81
CA SER A 156 8.46 5.85 4.20
C SER A 156 9.53 6.61 3.42
N LEU A 157 10.74 6.75 4.00
CA LEU A 157 11.87 7.38 3.33
C LEU A 157 12.28 6.62 2.06
N LYS A 158 12.28 5.28 2.08
CA LYS A 158 12.55 4.47 0.89
C LYS A 158 11.48 4.63 -0.18
N ALA A 159 10.20 4.59 0.23
CA ALA A 159 9.06 4.58 -0.68
C ALA A 159 8.78 5.96 -1.32
N TYR A 160 8.94 7.03 -0.55
CA TYR A 160 8.51 8.39 -0.93
C TYR A 160 9.56 9.48 -0.72
N GLY A 161 10.75 9.16 -0.18
CA GLY A 161 11.82 10.14 0.08
C GLY A 161 11.51 11.11 1.23
N ARG A 162 10.47 10.82 2.04
CA ARG A 162 10.00 11.70 3.12
C ARG A 162 9.40 10.89 4.28
N PRO A 163 9.38 11.44 5.52
CA PRO A 163 8.75 10.78 6.66
C PRO A 163 7.23 10.66 6.47
N PRO A 164 6.54 9.83 7.30
CA PRO A 164 5.10 9.72 7.27
C PRO A 164 4.40 11.07 7.44
N ASP A 165 3.57 11.42 6.49
CA ASP A 165 2.68 12.58 6.49
C ASP A 165 1.36 12.22 5.77
N PRO A 166 0.36 13.09 5.71
CA PRO A 166 -0.91 12.79 5.02
C PRO A 166 -0.74 12.35 3.56
N TYR A 167 0.25 12.91 2.86
CA TYR A 167 0.56 12.54 1.48
C TYR A 167 1.04 11.08 1.39
N VAL A 168 1.98 10.69 2.25
CA VAL A 168 2.54 9.34 2.28
C VAL A 168 1.49 8.31 2.69
N ILE A 169 0.74 8.60 3.78
CA ILE A 169 -0.24 7.66 4.35
C ILE A 169 -1.28 7.28 3.30
N THR A 170 -1.91 8.27 2.68
CA THR A 170 -2.96 8.02 1.70
C THR A 170 -2.45 7.30 0.46
N ARG A 171 -1.27 7.68 -0.05
CA ARG A 171 -0.69 7.07 -1.24
C ARG A 171 -0.17 5.66 -1.01
N ALA A 172 0.41 5.40 0.15
CA ALA A 172 0.90 4.06 0.48
C ALA A 172 -0.25 3.06 0.56
N ILE A 173 -1.31 3.38 1.31
CA ILE A 173 -2.48 2.51 1.42
C ILE A 173 -3.12 2.29 0.04
N ALA A 174 -3.32 3.35 -0.74
CA ALA A 174 -3.86 3.25 -2.10
C ALA A 174 -2.96 2.41 -3.03
N ALA A 175 -1.63 2.47 -2.89
CA ALA A 175 -0.72 1.62 -3.66
C ALA A 175 -0.91 0.13 -3.32
N PHE A 176 -1.10 -0.21 -2.05
CA PHE A 176 -1.40 -1.58 -1.63
C PHE A 176 -2.79 -2.01 -2.13
N GLU A 177 -3.82 -1.20 -1.94
CA GLU A 177 -5.19 -1.53 -2.38
C GLU A 177 -5.27 -1.81 -3.89
N ARG A 178 -4.48 -1.10 -4.71
CA ARG A 178 -4.38 -1.35 -6.15
C ARG A 178 -3.83 -2.73 -6.52
N THR A 179 -3.18 -3.42 -5.60
CA THR A 179 -2.68 -4.79 -5.84
C THR A 179 -3.70 -5.88 -5.48
N ILE A 180 -4.85 -5.51 -4.94
CA ILE A 180 -5.91 -6.44 -4.57
C ILE A 180 -6.77 -6.74 -5.81
N ILE A 181 -6.41 -7.83 -6.51
CA ILE A 181 -7.06 -8.31 -7.74
C ILE A 181 -7.83 -9.60 -7.44
#